data_aecf9161747548199843cfa2eaf064dc
#
_entry.id   aecf9161747548199843cfa2eaf064dc
#
_cell.length_a   1.000
_cell.length_b   1.000
_cell.length_c   1.000
_cell.angle_alpha   90.00
_cell.angle_beta   90.00
_cell.angle_gamma   90.00
#
_symmetry.space_group_name_H-M   'P 1'
#
loop_
_entity.id
_entity.type
_entity.pdbx_description
1 polymer ?
#
loop_
_entity_poly.entity_id
_entity_poly.type
_entity_poly.pdbx_seq_one_letter_code
_entity_poly.pdbx_strand_id
1 'polypeptide(L)'
;EFLEKHEKVEFVNYSGLPSNKYYELAKKYLPNGGCGVVSFELKGGRKAAEAFMKNLRLAAIETHVADARTCCLNPATSTHRQMTDEQLREAGIPAGLIRISCGLEDKADLIADLEQALDKI
;
A
#
# COMPACT_ATOMS: atom_id res chain seq x y z
N GLU A 1 5.15 -6.89 -7.01
CA GLU A 1 4.81 -8.16 -7.69
C GLU A 1 3.97 -9.08 -6.80
N PHE A 2 4.33 -9.31 -5.52
CA PHE A 2 3.53 -10.16 -4.60
C PHE A 2 2.08 -9.65 -4.50
N LEU A 3 1.90 -8.40 -4.12
CA LEU A 3 0.56 -7.78 -3.99
C LEU A 3 -0.23 -7.77 -5.30
N GLU A 4 0.44 -7.58 -6.43
CA GLU A 4 -0.20 -7.52 -7.76
C GLU A 4 -0.84 -8.86 -8.18
N LYS A 5 -0.33 -9.96 -7.63
CA LYS A 5 -0.83 -11.32 -7.90
C LYS A 5 -1.82 -11.82 -6.85
N HIS A 6 -2.00 -11.06 -5.77
CA HIS A 6 -2.82 -11.51 -4.65
C HIS A 6 -4.32 -11.30 -4.94
N GLU A 7 -5.13 -12.34 -4.74
CA GLU A 7 -6.58 -12.34 -5.08
C GLU A 7 -7.41 -11.27 -4.37
N LYS A 8 -6.99 -10.83 -3.17
CA LYS A 8 -7.68 -9.82 -2.35
C LYS A 8 -7.26 -8.38 -2.67
N VAL A 9 -6.31 -8.21 -3.58
CA VAL A 9 -5.84 -6.90 -4.05
C VAL A 9 -6.51 -6.54 -5.35
N GLU A 10 -7.05 -5.33 -5.44
CA GLU A 10 -7.72 -4.82 -6.65
C GLU A 10 -6.71 -4.23 -7.63
N PHE A 11 -5.79 -3.41 -7.16
CA PHE A 11 -4.68 -2.88 -7.96
C PHE A 11 -3.48 -2.53 -7.07
N VAL A 12 -2.31 -2.43 -7.71
CA VAL A 12 -1.08 -1.91 -7.10
C VAL A 12 -0.59 -0.73 -7.92
N ASN A 13 -0.25 0.36 -7.25
CA ASN A 13 0.36 1.53 -7.87
C ASN A 13 1.82 1.66 -7.41
N TYR A 14 2.72 1.28 -8.29
CA TYR A 14 4.17 1.46 -8.14
C TYR A 14 4.82 1.61 -9.51
N SER A 15 5.50 2.72 -9.75
CA SER A 15 6.06 3.05 -11.06
C SER A 15 7.19 2.11 -11.52
N GLY A 16 7.75 1.29 -10.62
CA GLY A 16 8.73 0.25 -10.94
C GLY A 16 8.13 -1.06 -11.46
N LEU A 17 6.79 -1.19 -11.51
CA LEU A 17 6.12 -2.36 -12.09
C LEU A 17 5.91 -2.17 -13.61
N PRO A 18 6.23 -3.17 -14.44
CA PRO A 18 5.99 -3.09 -15.89
C PRO A 18 4.54 -2.82 -16.28
N SER A 19 3.59 -3.21 -15.44
CA SER A 19 2.15 -2.96 -15.59
C SER A 19 1.74 -1.50 -15.34
N ASN A 20 2.60 -0.70 -14.68
CA ASN A 20 2.28 0.68 -14.34
C ASN A 20 2.44 1.60 -15.57
N LYS A 21 1.47 2.47 -15.79
CA LYS A 21 1.46 3.42 -16.92
C LYS A 21 2.67 4.38 -16.96
N TYR A 22 3.34 4.56 -15.84
CA TYR A 22 4.53 5.42 -15.73
C TYR A 22 5.85 4.65 -15.71
N TYR A 23 5.84 3.34 -15.97
CA TYR A 23 7.03 2.51 -15.91
C TYR A 23 8.17 3.01 -16.80
N GLU A 24 7.89 3.34 -18.07
CA GLU A 24 8.91 3.85 -19.00
C GLU A 24 9.44 5.23 -18.59
N LEU A 25 8.60 6.10 -18.03
CA LEU A 25 9.04 7.37 -17.47
C LEU A 25 9.91 7.17 -16.22
N ALA A 26 9.54 6.24 -15.36
CA ALA A 26 10.33 5.90 -14.18
C ALA A 26 11.72 5.40 -14.58
N LYS A 27 11.84 4.51 -15.55
CA LYS A 27 13.13 4.06 -16.08
C LYS A 27 13.97 5.21 -16.62
N LYS A 28 13.35 6.16 -17.30
CA LYS A 28 14.02 7.32 -17.89
C LYS A 28 14.55 8.29 -16.83
N TYR A 29 13.73 8.62 -15.83
CA TYR A 29 14.05 9.67 -14.86
C TYR A 29 14.65 9.15 -13.55
N LEU A 30 14.44 7.87 -13.24
CA LEU A 30 14.94 7.21 -12.04
C LEU A 30 15.78 5.97 -12.39
N PRO A 31 16.89 6.15 -13.16
CA PRO A 31 17.67 5.02 -13.68
C PRO A 31 18.33 4.18 -12.58
N ASN A 32 18.51 4.75 -11.40
CA ASN A 32 19.14 4.08 -10.25
C ASN A 32 18.12 3.44 -9.28
N GLY A 33 16.85 3.39 -9.65
CA GLY A 33 15.77 2.81 -8.86
C GLY A 33 14.72 3.84 -8.42
N GLY A 34 13.56 3.34 -8.03
CA GLY A 34 12.44 4.14 -7.54
C GLY A 34 12.46 4.31 -6.01
N CYS A 35 11.43 4.98 -5.48
CA CYS A 35 11.24 5.12 -4.05
C CYS A 35 10.71 3.82 -3.41
N GLY A 36 10.79 3.73 -2.07
CA GLY A 36 10.24 2.63 -1.29
C GLY A 36 8.74 2.76 -0.99
N VAL A 37 8.01 3.65 -1.66
CA VAL A 37 6.57 3.86 -1.41
C VAL A 37 5.74 3.10 -2.44
N VAL A 38 4.85 2.25 -1.95
CA VAL A 38 3.89 1.48 -2.74
C VAL A 38 2.50 1.77 -2.23
N SER A 39 1.52 1.93 -3.11
CA SER A 39 0.12 1.94 -2.74
C SER A 39 -0.65 0.84 -3.45
N PHE A 40 -1.65 0.29 -2.78
CA PHE A 40 -2.52 -0.73 -3.33
C PHE A 40 -3.92 -0.62 -2.74
N GLU A 41 -4.92 -1.09 -3.45
CA GLU A 41 -6.30 -1.14 -2.99
C GLU A 41 -6.70 -2.56 -2.65
N LEU A 42 -7.37 -2.71 -1.50
CA LEU A 42 -7.97 -3.99 -1.08
C LEU A 42 -9.42 -4.10 -1.58
N LYS A 43 -9.75 -5.26 -2.12
CA LYS A 43 -11.15 -5.66 -2.38
C LYS A 43 -11.91 -5.70 -1.06
N GLY A 44 -13.13 -5.17 -1.03
CA GLY A 44 -13.90 -5.04 0.19
C GLY A 44 -13.80 -3.67 0.88
N GLY A 45 -13.03 -2.73 0.30
CA GLY A 45 -13.02 -1.32 0.66
C GLY A 45 -12.55 -1.05 2.10
N ARG A 46 -13.19 -0.08 2.77
CA ARG A 46 -12.81 0.38 4.12
C ARG A 46 -12.71 -0.75 5.16
N LYS A 47 -13.67 -1.67 5.16
CA LYS A 47 -13.70 -2.78 6.14
C LYS A 47 -12.52 -3.73 5.97
N ALA A 48 -12.17 -4.06 4.74
CA ALA A 48 -11.01 -4.89 4.43
C ALA A 48 -9.71 -4.17 4.84
N ALA A 49 -9.59 -2.87 4.53
CA ALA A 49 -8.43 -2.06 4.92
C ALA A 49 -8.26 -1.99 6.44
N GLU A 50 -9.33 -1.77 7.19
CA GLU A 50 -9.29 -1.76 8.66
C GLU A 50 -8.88 -3.11 9.25
N ALA A 51 -9.43 -4.22 8.71
CA ALA A 51 -9.07 -5.56 9.15
C ALA A 51 -7.61 -5.89 8.83
N PHE A 52 -7.15 -5.55 7.62
CA PHE A 52 -5.76 -5.70 7.22
C PHE A 52 -4.81 -4.95 8.16
N MET A 53 -5.06 -3.66 8.39
CA MET A 53 -4.22 -2.81 9.26
C MET A 53 -4.12 -3.38 10.68
N LYS A 54 -5.22 -3.87 11.26
CA LYS A 54 -5.24 -4.48 12.60
C LYS A 54 -4.42 -5.77 12.72
N ASN A 55 -4.18 -6.44 11.62
CA ASN A 55 -3.48 -7.73 11.59
C ASN A 55 -1.99 -7.62 11.26
N LEU A 56 -1.49 -6.43 10.92
CA LEU A 56 -0.06 -6.19 10.76
C LEU A 56 0.69 -6.43 12.07
N ARG A 57 1.87 -7.05 11.98
CA ARG A 57 2.70 -7.41 13.13
C ARG A 57 4.08 -6.78 13.07
N LEU A 58 4.66 -6.66 11.88
CA LEU A 58 5.99 -6.09 11.64
C LEU A 58 5.87 -4.63 11.18
N ALA A 59 5.05 -4.36 10.17
CA ALA A 59 4.83 -3.01 9.68
C ALA A 59 4.12 -2.13 10.71
N ALA A 60 4.66 -0.94 10.96
CA ALA A 60 4.07 0.02 11.89
C ALA A 60 2.90 0.78 11.26
N ILE A 61 1.87 1.08 12.03
CA ILE A 61 0.74 1.91 11.59
C ILE A 61 1.10 3.37 11.85
N GLU A 62 1.71 4.01 10.87
CA GLU A 62 2.21 5.38 10.98
C GLU A 62 2.11 6.12 9.64
N THR A 63 2.15 7.45 9.71
CA THR A 63 2.08 8.33 8.53
C THR A 63 3.45 8.60 7.90
N HIS A 64 4.52 8.13 8.49
CA HIS A 64 5.89 8.41 8.07
C HIS A 64 6.21 7.85 6.69
N VAL A 65 7.17 8.48 6.03
CA VAL A 65 7.74 8.09 4.74
C VAL A 65 9.26 8.12 4.88
N ALA A 66 9.92 7.15 4.26
CA ALA A 66 11.39 7.02 4.30
C ALA A 66 11.94 6.82 5.73
N ASP A 67 11.19 6.16 6.59
CA ASP A 67 11.66 5.70 7.89
C ASP A 67 12.45 4.39 7.73
N ALA A 68 13.31 4.07 8.70
CA ALA A 68 14.02 2.78 8.75
C ALA A 68 13.05 1.61 9.00
N ARG A 69 11.90 1.86 9.60
CA ARG A 69 10.79 0.92 9.77
C ARG A 69 9.81 1.01 8.61
N THR A 70 9.27 -0.12 8.21
CA THR A 70 8.13 -0.15 7.29
C THR A 70 6.90 0.45 7.97
N CYS A 71 6.33 1.46 7.32
CA CYS A 71 5.14 2.17 7.79
C CYS A 71 3.98 1.93 6.84
N CYS A 72 2.82 1.56 7.40
CA CYS A 72 1.57 1.37 6.68
C CYS A 72 0.53 2.42 7.10
N LEU A 73 -0.21 2.90 6.13
CA LEU A 73 -1.27 3.88 6.31
C LEU A 73 -2.49 3.53 5.47
N ASN A 74 -3.68 3.53 6.06
CA ASN A 74 -4.94 3.64 5.34
C ASN A 74 -5.41 5.11 5.40
N PRO A 75 -5.41 5.86 4.28
CA PRO A 75 -5.81 7.27 4.30
C PRO A 75 -7.23 7.49 4.79
N ALA A 76 -8.17 6.61 4.44
CA ALA A 76 -9.58 6.73 4.80
C ALA A 76 -9.83 6.71 6.30
N THR A 77 -9.00 6.03 7.09
CA THR A 77 -9.13 5.95 8.56
C THR A 77 -8.17 6.86 9.31
N SER A 78 -7.27 7.53 8.62
CA SER A 78 -6.24 8.38 9.24
C SER A 78 -6.23 9.81 8.68
N THR A 79 -5.45 10.08 7.66
CA THR A 79 -5.22 11.43 7.13
C THR A 79 -6.45 12.06 6.46
N HIS A 80 -7.38 11.26 5.96
CA HIS A 80 -8.60 11.69 5.27
C HIS A 80 -9.88 11.19 5.97
N ARG A 81 -9.81 10.90 7.26
CA ARG A 81 -10.91 10.32 8.05
C ARG A 81 -12.21 11.14 8.09
N GLN A 82 -12.13 12.42 7.75
CA GLN A 82 -13.29 13.33 7.71
C GLN A 82 -14.07 13.26 6.39
N MET A 83 -13.52 12.57 5.37
CA MET A 83 -14.13 12.45 4.06
C MET A 83 -15.06 11.23 4.00
N THR A 84 -16.19 11.37 3.31
CA THR A 84 -17.04 10.23 2.96
C THR A 84 -16.37 9.36 1.89
N ASP A 85 -16.86 8.13 1.69
CA ASP A 85 -16.29 7.23 0.68
C ASP A 85 -16.48 7.78 -0.75
N GLU A 86 -17.54 8.56 -1.02
CA GLU A 86 -17.75 9.28 -2.28
C GLU A 86 -16.70 10.35 -2.47
N GLN A 87 -16.47 11.19 -1.46
CA GLN A 87 -15.46 12.25 -1.51
C GLN A 87 -14.04 11.67 -1.68
N LEU A 88 -13.74 10.56 -0.99
CA LEU A 88 -12.47 9.85 -1.16
C LEU A 88 -12.28 9.36 -2.59
N ARG A 89 -13.34 8.77 -3.17
CA ARG A 89 -13.29 8.28 -4.57
C ARG A 89 -13.09 9.41 -5.57
N GLU A 90 -13.77 10.54 -5.40
CA GLU A 90 -13.60 11.74 -6.23
C GLU A 90 -12.17 12.31 -6.12
N ALA A 91 -11.56 12.23 -4.94
CA ALA A 91 -10.17 12.62 -4.71
C ALA A 91 -9.14 11.58 -5.24
N GLY A 92 -9.58 10.45 -5.81
CA GLY A 92 -8.70 9.39 -6.29
C GLY A 92 -8.06 8.55 -5.16
N ILE A 93 -8.67 8.55 -3.97
CA ILE A 93 -8.19 7.83 -2.78
C ILE A 93 -9.30 6.87 -2.35
N PRO A 94 -9.43 5.69 -2.98
CA PRO A 94 -10.48 4.75 -2.59
C PRO A 94 -10.34 4.31 -1.13
N ALA A 95 -11.47 4.02 -0.48
CA ALA A 95 -11.49 3.72 0.95
C ALA A 95 -10.68 2.47 1.37
N GLY A 96 -10.47 1.55 0.42
CA GLY A 96 -9.62 0.36 0.58
C GLY A 96 -8.14 0.60 0.32
N LEU A 97 -7.71 1.83 0.02
CA LEU A 97 -6.32 2.14 -0.30
C LEU A 97 -5.42 1.98 0.92
N ILE A 98 -4.32 1.27 0.74
CA ILE A 98 -3.20 1.18 1.68
C ILE A 98 -1.96 1.80 1.03
N ARG A 99 -1.22 2.60 1.79
CA ARG A 99 0.10 3.09 1.41
C ARG A 99 1.14 2.44 2.32
N ILE A 100 2.15 1.83 1.72
CA ILE A 100 3.33 1.30 2.42
C ILE A 100 4.53 2.17 2.09
N SER A 101 5.28 2.58 3.09
CA SER A 101 6.64 3.08 2.96
C SER A 101 7.58 2.01 3.50
N CYS A 102 8.26 1.29 2.61
CA CYS A 102 9.14 0.18 2.97
C CYS A 102 10.38 0.70 3.72
N GLY A 103 10.69 0.05 4.84
CA GLY A 103 11.88 0.28 5.64
C GLY A 103 13.05 -0.63 5.24
N LEU A 104 13.88 -0.96 6.20
CA LEU A 104 15.11 -1.74 6.01
C LEU A 104 14.98 -3.21 6.43
N GLU A 105 13.78 -3.66 6.77
CA GLU A 105 13.51 -5.03 7.14
C GLU A 105 13.73 -5.99 5.97
N ASP A 106 13.97 -7.26 6.27
CA ASP A 106 14.11 -8.29 5.24
C ASP A 106 12.83 -8.40 4.39
N LYS A 107 13.03 -8.52 3.09
CA LYS A 107 11.93 -8.61 2.12
C LYS A 107 10.99 -9.79 2.39
N ALA A 108 11.53 -10.95 2.80
CA ALA A 108 10.72 -12.12 3.06
C ALA A 108 9.84 -11.92 4.31
N ASP A 109 10.37 -11.26 5.33
CA ASP A 109 9.62 -10.94 6.56
C ASP A 109 8.49 -9.94 6.28
N LEU A 110 8.75 -8.93 5.45
CA LEU A 110 7.71 -7.99 5.02
C LEU A 110 6.61 -8.68 4.23
N ILE A 111 6.96 -9.55 3.29
CA ILE A 111 5.98 -10.30 2.50
C ILE A 111 5.15 -11.21 3.42
N ALA A 112 5.80 -11.92 4.35
CA ALA A 112 5.11 -12.79 5.30
C ALA A 112 4.14 -12.01 6.22
N ASP A 113 4.51 -10.80 6.65
CA ASP A 113 3.63 -9.94 7.45
C ASP A 113 2.39 -9.50 6.65
N LEU A 114 2.59 -9.07 5.41
CA LEU A 114 1.49 -8.67 4.53
C LEU A 114 0.57 -9.87 4.20
N GLU A 115 1.14 -11.02 3.88
CA GLU A 115 0.40 -12.24 3.55
C GLU A 115 -0.48 -12.69 4.72
N GLN A 116 0.08 -12.80 5.93
CA GLN A 116 -0.68 -13.21 7.11
C GLN A 116 -1.78 -12.21 7.49
N ALA A 117 -1.61 -10.91 7.17
CA ALA A 117 -2.63 -9.90 7.36
C ALA A 117 -3.73 -9.98 6.29
N LEU A 118 -3.35 -10.25 5.03
CA LEU A 118 -4.29 -10.48 3.92
C LEU A 118 -5.14 -11.73 4.15
N ASP A 119 -4.57 -12.81 4.69
CA ASP A 119 -5.31 -14.06 4.97
C ASP A 119 -6.50 -13.87 5.90
N LYS A 120 -6.49 -12.80 6.69
CA LYS A 120 -7.51 -12.53 7.73
C LYS A 120 -8.61 -11.55 7.31
N ILE A 121 -8.66 -11.15 6.06
CA ILE A 121 -9.69 -10.27 5.51
C ILE A 121 -10.57 -10.99 4.50
#